data_d4878be6295a9364420c5d46031ea20d
#
_entry.id   d4878be6295a9364420c5d46031ea20d
#
_cell.length_a   1.000
_cell.length_b   1.000
_cell.length_c   1.000
_cell.angle_alpha   90.00
_cell.angle_beta   90.00
_cell.angle_gamma   90.00
#
_symmetry.space_group_name_H-M   'P 1'
#
loop_
_entity.id
_entity.type
_entity.pdbx_description
1 polymer ?
#
loop_
_entity_poly.entity_id
_entity_poly.type
_entity_poly.pdbx_seq_one_letter_code
_entity_poly.pdbx_strand_id
1 'polypeptide(L)'
;LGHLVGGGQTSMLYRTLVVEEKLAVSAWAYYHGTALDESRFIVNMTPAPDVSLETLDKAFDRALATFLKEGVDAGSLERAKTRLMADAIYARDSQSDLARWYGSSLAIGQTLSDVEEWPMKIDAVDAEAVMAVARRWLDRKPAVTGHLLPLEDEAA
;
A
#
# COMPACT_ATOMS: atom_id res chain seq x y z
N LEU A 1 4.55 -5.49 1.23
CA LEU A 1 5.00 -4.14 0.92
C LEU A 1 3.86 -3.11 1.06
N GLY A 2 2.70 -3.26 0.39
CA GLY A 2 1.59 -2.30 0.43
C GLY A 2 1.16 -1.91 1.83
N HIS A 3 1.00 -2.88 2.74
CA HIS A 3 0.65 -2.61 4.14
C HIS A 3 1.70 -1.81 4.90
N LEU A 4 2.98 -2.03 4.64
CA LEU A 4 4.08 -1.29 5.26
C LEU A 4 4.14 0.16 4.76
N VAL A 5 3.92 0.36 3.46
CA VAL A 5 3.97 1.69 2.85
C VAL A 5 2.74 2.51 3.16
N GLY A 6 1.52 1.95 3.01
CA GLY A 6 0.29 2.73 3.13
C GLY A 6 -0.94 1.96 3.63
N GLY A 7 -0.78 0.80 4.28
CA GLY A 7 -1.90 -0.06 4.69
C GLY A 7 -2.59 0.35 6.00
N GLY A 8 -2.54 1.61 6.42
CA GLY A 8 -3.25 2.11 7.59
C GLY A 8 -2.45 3.11 8.40
N GLN A 9 -2.96 3.48 9.59
CA GLN A 9 -2.42 4.57 10.41
C GLN A 9 -0.98 4.34 10.93
N THR A 10 -0.52 3.10 10.97
CA THR A 10 0.84 2.74 11.40
C THR A 10 1.81 2.58 10.22
N SER A 11 1.34 2.77 8.99
CA SER A 11 2.15 2.67 7.78
C SER A 11 3.09 3.87 7.64
N MET A 12 4.13 3.69 6.84
CA MET A 12 5.17 4.69 6.63
C MET A 12 4.58 6.02 6.13
N LEU A 13 3.77 6.00 5.07
CA LEU A 13 3.20 7.23 4.50
C LEU A 13 2.28 7.95 5.46
N TYR A 14 1.39 7.24 6.14
CA TYR A 14 0.46 7.86 7.07
C TYR A 14 1.21 8.51 8.24
N ARG A 15 2.14 7.77 8.85
CA ARG A 15 2.93 8.27 9.97
C ARG A 15 3.72 9.52 9.58
N THR A 16 4.46 9.46 8.47
CA THR A 16 5.33 10.56 8.05
C THR A 16 4.52 11.77 7.56
N LEU A 17 3.62 11.57 6.60
CA LEU A 17 2.97 12.69 5.92
C LEU A 17 1.75 13.25 6.65
N VAL A 18 1.03 12.39 7.42
CA VAL A 18 -0.20 12.83 8.12
C VAL A 18 0.08 13.21 9.57
N VAL A 19 0.86 12.38 10.29
CA VAL A 19 1.06 12.57 11.74
C VAL A 19 2.23 13.50 12.04
N GLU A 20 3.41 13.22 11.45
CA GLU A 20 4.66 13.92 11.77
C GLU A 20 4.77 15.24 11.02
N GLU A 21 4.72 15.23 9.70
CA GLU A 21 4.89 16.43 8.87
C GLU A 21 3.58 17.24 8.69
N LYS A 22 2.42 16.61 8.88
CA LYS A 22 1.07 17.20 8.73
C LYS A 22 0.84 17.86 7.36
N LEU A 23 1.45 17.30 6.34
CA LEU A 23 1.34 17.77 4.96
C LEU A 23 0.16 17.12 4.21
N ALA A 24 -0.40 16.04 4.75
CA ALA A 24 -1.54 15.35 4.17
C ALA A 24 -2.65 15.12 5.22
N VAL A 25 -3.91 15.13 4.78
CA VAL A 25 -5.04 14.66 5.60
C VAL A 25 -5.26 13.17 5.46
N SER A 26 -4.81 12.58 4.36
CA SER A 26 -4.81 11.13 4.15
C SER A 26 -3.64 10.71 3.26
N ALA A 27 -3.12 9.52 3.54
CA ALA A 27 -2.10 8.87 2.72
C ALA A 27 -2.26 7.36 2.84
N TRP A 28 -2.39 6.67 1.70
CA TRP A 28 -2.53 5.23 1.67
C TRP A 28 -1.89 4.64 0.41
N ALA A 29 -1.57 3.37 0.47
CA ALA A 29 -1.06 2.61 -0.65
C ALA A 29 -1.60 1.19 -0.64
N TYR A 30 -1.79 0.62 -1.81
CA TYR A 30 -2.14 -0.80 -1.95
C TYR A 30 -1.59 -1.39 -3.25
N TYR A 31 -1.45 -2.69 -3.25
CA TYR A 31 -1.10 -3.49 -4.41
C TYR A 31 -2.32 -4.27 -4.89
N HIS A 32 -2.66 -4.13 -6.16
CA HIS A 32 -3.78 -4.85 -6.79
C HIS A 32 -3.32 -6.25 -7.21
N GLY A 33 -3.21 -7.16 -6.24
CA GLY A 33 -2.62 -8.50 -6.44
C GLY A 33 -3.49 -9.51 -7.17
N THR A 34 -4.76 -9.19 -7.46
CA THR A 34 -5.71 -10.09 -8.15
C THR A 34 -6.01 -9.61 -9.58
N ALA A 35 -4.97 -9.21 -10.31
CA ALA A 35 -5.07 -8.87 -11.72
C ALA A 35 -4.63 -10.06 -12.57
N LEU A 36 -5.30 -10.25 -13.72
CA LEU A 36 -4.97 -11.33 -14.67
C LEU A 36 -3.66 -11.04 -15.42
N ASP A 37 -3.35 -9.77 -15.61
CA ASP A 37 -2.18 -9.28 -16.35
C ASP A 37 -1.36 -8.34 -15.44
N GLU A 38 -0.63 -7.39 -16.02
CA GLU A 38 0.18 -6.43 -15.25
C GLU A 38 -0.63 -5.76 -14.15
N SER A 39 -0.04 -5.72 -12.98
CA SER A 39 -0.69 -5.17 -11.79
C SER A 39 -0.13 -3.80 -11.42
N ARG A 40 -0.80 -3.10 -10.50
CA ARG A 40 -0.47 -1.75 -10.09
C ARG A 40 -0.22 -1.66 -8.59
N PHE A 41 0.84 -0.96 -8.24
CA PHE A 41 1.02 -0.45 -6.89
C PHE A 41 0.54 1.01 -6.89
N ILE A 42 -0.51 1.28 -6.15
CA ILE A 42 -1.18 2.58 -6.14
C ILE A 42 -0.88 3.29 -4.83
N VAL A 43 -0.50 4.56 -4.93
CA VAL A 43 -0.38 5.48 -3.79
C VAL A 43 -1.38 6.61 -4.02
N ASN A 44 -2.12 6.95 -2.99
CA ASN A 44 -3.03 8.09 -3.00
C ASN A 44 -2.77 8.95 -1.76
N MET A 45 -2.75 10.24 -1.97
CA MET A 45 -2.54 11.23 -0.92
C MET A 45 -3.46 12.43 -1.14
N THR A 46 -4.00 12.95 -0.06
CA THR A 46 -4.79 14.19 -0.07
C THR A 46 -4.03 15.25 0.72
N PRO A 47 -3.67 16.39 0.12
CA PRO A 47 -2.95 17.45 0.82
C PRO A 47 -3.76 18.00 1.99
N ALA A 48 -3.08 18.47 3.02
CA ALA A 48 -3.68 19.26 4.07
C ALA A 48 -4.10 20.66 3.51
N PRO A 49 -5.02 21.37 4.16
CA PRO A 49 -5.33 22.75 3.78
C PRO A 49 -4.06 23.59 3.65
N ASP A 50 -4.01 24.43 2.63
CA ASP A 50 -2.88 25.33 2.31
C ASP A 50 -1.55 24.63 1.91
N VAL A 51 -1.56 23.31 1.73
CA VAL A 51 -0.41 22.56 1.23
C VAL A 51 -0.56 22.33 -0.28
N SER A 52 0.42 22.80 -1.05
CA SER A 52 0.42 22.57 -2.49
C SER A 52 0.71 21.11 -2.85
N LEU A 53 0.18 20.66 -3.99
CA LEU A 53 0.49 19.31 -4.51
C LEU A 53 1.99 19.11 -4.73
N GLU A 54 2.70 20.15 -5.18
CA GLU A 54 4.16 20.09 -5.35
C GLU A 54 4.89 19.85 -4.01
N THR A 55 4.44 20.50 -2.93
CA THR A 55 5.01 20.30 -1.59
C THR A 55 4.79 18.88 -1.11
N LEU A 56 3.57 18.36 -1.29
CA LEU A 56 3.22 16.99 -0.90
C LEU A 56 4.01 15.96 -1.74
N ASP A 57 4.17 16.19 -3.03
CA ASP A 57 4.91 15.32 -3.93
C ASP A 57 6.40 15.22 -3.52
N LYS A 58 7.03 16.37 -3.21
CA LYS A 58 8.40 16.40 -2.68
C LYS A 58 8.53 15.70 -1.32
N ALA A 59 7.53 15.82 -0.45
CA ALA A 59 7.51 15.13 0.83
C ALA A 59 7.37 13.61 0.64
N PHE A 60 6.53 13.17 -0.28
CA PHE A 60 6.44 11.76 -0.67
C PHE A 60 7.76 11.20 -1.18
N ASP A 61 8.46 11.94 -2.06
CA ASP A 61 9.77 11.51 -2.57
C ASP A 61 10.80 11.34 -1.45
N ARG A 62 10.82 12.26 -0.49
CA ARG A 62 11.71 12.16 0.69
C ARG A 62 11.35 10.95 1.56
N ALA A 63 10.06 10.76 1.86
CA ALA A 63 9.58 9.65 2.66
C ALA A 63 9.93 8.30 2.02
N LEU A 64 9.73 8.19 0.71
CA LEU A 64 10.06 7.00 -0.06
C LEU A 64 11.58 6.74 -0.09
N ALA A 65 12.38 7.77 -0.33
CA ALA A 65 13.85 7.67 -0.33
C ALA A 65 14.38 7.23 1.05
N THR A 66 13.82 7.77 2.13
CA THR A 66 14.15 7.38 3.50
C THR A 66 13.80 5.91 3.75
N PHE A 67 12.59 5.48 3.37
CA PHE A 67 12.17 4.08 3.50
C PHE A 67 13.09 3.12 2.73
N LEU A 68 13.46 3.47 1.49
CA LEU A 68 14.34 2.63 0.67
C LEU A 68 15.78 2.56 1.22
N LYS A 69 16.23 3.60 1.92
CA LYS A 69 17.55 3.69 2.55
C LYS A 69 17.60 2.97 3.90
N GLU A 70 16.64 3.24 4.77
CA GLU A 70 16.62 2.73 6.14
C GLU A 70 16.10 1.29 6.22
N GLY A 71 15.23 0.91 5.30
CA GLY A 71 14.63 -0.41 5.26
C GLY A 71 13.43 -0.54 6.19
N VAL A 72 12.99 -1.78 6.38
CA VAL A 72 11.85 -2.16 7.22
C VAL A 72 12.36 -2.68 8.55
N ASP A 73 11.92 -2.07 9.64
CA ASP A 73 12.18 -2.61 10.96
C ASP A 73 11.32 -3.86 11.25
N ALA A 74 11.90 -4.78 12.05
CA ALA A 74 11.28 -6.06 12.37
C ALA A 74 9.89 -5.89 13.03
N GLY A 75 9.72 -4.90 13.90
CA GLY A 75 8.46 -4.64 14.57
C GLY A 75 7.36 -4.20 13.60
N SER A 76 7.68 -3.38 12.61
CA SER A 76 6.73 -2.96 11.57
C SER A 76 6.32 -4.12 10.66
N LEU A 77 7.28 -5.00 10.31
CA LEU A 77 6.99 -6.19 9.52
C LEU A 77 6.06 -7.14 10.27
N GLU A 78 6.34 -7.43 11.53
CA GLU A 78 5.50 -8.31 12.36
C GLU A 78 4.09 -7.76 12.57
N ARG A 79 3.96 -6.45 12.81
CA ARG A 79 2.62 -5.81 12.87
C ARG A 79 1.85 -5.94 11.56
N ALA A 80 2.52 -5.75 10.41
CA ALA A 80 1.89 -5.90 9.10
C ALA A 80 1.44 -7.34 8.83
N LYS A 81 2.26 -8.34 9.18
CA LYS A 81 1.89 -9.76 9.10
C LYS A 81 0.70 -10.08 10.00
N THR A 82 0.75 -9.69 11.28
CA THR A 82 -0.33 -9.92 12.25
C THR A 82 -1.65 -9.35 11.75
N ARG A 83 -1.64 -8.15 11.18
CA ARG A 83 -2.84 -7.53 10.63
C ARG A 83 -3.38 -8.31 9.43
N LEU A 84 -2.52 -8.67 8.47
CA LEU A 84 -2.90 -9.48 7.30
C LEU A 84 -3.49 -10.83 7.70
N MET A 85 -2.91 -11.47 8.72
CA MET A 85 -3.41 -12.74 9.26
C MET A 85 -4.77 -12.58 9.93
N ALA A 86 -4.95 -11.50 10.71
CA ALA A 86 -6.24 -11.19 11.33
C ALA A 86 -7.32 -10.94 10.27
N ASP A 87 -7.03 -10.13 9.24
CA ASP A 87 -7.95 -9.85 8.14
C ASP A 87 -8.35 -11.15 7.41
N ALA A 88 -7.42 -12.08 7.19
CA ALA A 88 -7.69 -13.38 6.59
C ALA A 88 -8.57 -14.28 7.48
N ILE A 89 -8.40 -14.21 8.80
CA ILE A 89 -9.24 -14.96 9.76
C ILE A 89 -10.65 -14.39 9.72
N TYR A 90 -10.81 -13.07 9.82
CA TYR A 90 -12.13 -12.43 9.78
C TYR A 90 -12.87 -12.64 8.44
N ALA A 91 -12.13 -12.67 7.33
CA ALA A 91 -12.73 -12.98 6.03
C ALA A 91 -13.40 -14.37 5.98
N ARG A 92 -12.96 -15.32 6.82
CA ARG A 92 -13.56 -16.66 6.91
C ARG A 92 -14.95 -16.68 7.56
N ASP A 93 -15.29 -15.67 8.34
CA ASP A 93 -16.60 -15.55 8.97
C ASP A 93 -17.67 -15.02 8.00
N SER A 94 -17.25 -14.51 6.85
CA SER A 94 -18.13 -13.97 5.81
C SER A 94 -18.12 -14.86 4.58
N GLN A 95 -19.24 -15.52 4.28
CA GLN A 95 -19.37 -16.34 3.08
C GLN A 95 -19.16 -15.55 1.79
N SER A 96 -19.60 -14.29 1.76
CA SER A 96 -19.43 -13.40 0.61
C SER A 96 -17.97 -13.01 0.40
N ASP A 97 -17.21 -12.77 1.47
CA ASP A 97 -15.78 -12.42 1.38
C ASP A 97 -14.94 -13.63 0.99
N LEU A 98 -15.28 -14.82 1.52
CA LEU A 98 -14.68 -16.07 1.06
C LEU A 98 -14.95 -16.31 -0.43
N ALA A 99 -16.22 -16.22 -0.86
CA ALA A 99 -16.57 -16.41 -2.26
C ALA A 99 -15.84 -15.43 -3.18
N ARG A 100 -15.71 -14.17 -2.75
CA ARG A 100 -14.95 -13.16 -3.49
C ARG A 100 -13.47 -13.49 -3.54
N TRP A 101 -12.88 -13.88 -2.41
CA TRP A 101 -11.45 -14.21 -2.34
C TRP A 101 -11.12 -15.41 -3.22
N TYR A 102 -11.80 -16.53 -3.04
CA TYR A 102 -11.60 -17.72 -3.87
C TYR A 102 -11.94 -17.43 -5.34
N GLY A 103 -13.06 -16.78 -5.61
CA GLY A 103 -13.49 -16.47 -6.98
C GLY A 103 -12.50 -15.58 -7.72
N SER A 104 -12.01 -14.50 -7.10
CA SER A 104 -11.01 -13.61 -7.72
C SER A 104 -9.67 -14.32 -7.94
N SER A 105 -9.24 -15.15 -6.99
CA SER A 105 -7.98 -15.92 -7.10
C SER A 105 -8.04 -16.95 -8.23
N LEU A 106 -9.11 -17.73 -8.28
CA LEU A 106 -9.30 -18.73 -9.36
C LEU A 106 -9.45 -18.08 -10.74
N ALA A 107 -10.10 -16.93 -10.81
CA ALA A 107 -10.29 -16.21 -12.08
C ALA A 107 -8.98 -15.72 -12.71
N ILE A 108 -7.93 -15.52 -11.93
CA ILE A 108 -6.59 -15.15 -12.40
C ILE A 108 -5.64 -16.34 -12.54
N GLY A 109 -6.16 -17.58 -12.43
CA GLY A 109 -5.39 -18.80 -12.63
C GLY A 109 -4.66 -19.33 -11.39
N GLN A 110 -4.91 -18.78 -10.21
CA GLN A 110 -4.45 -19.37 -8.95
C GLN A 110 -5.25 -20.65 -8.63
N THR A 111 -4.65 -21.51 -7.82
CA THR A 111 -5.29 -22.74 -7.35
C THR A 111 -5.92 -22.54 -5.97
N LEU A 112 -6.75 -23.50 -5.54
CA LEU A 112 -7.25 -23.53 -4.16
C LEU A 112 -6.09 -23.58 -3.14
N SER A 113 -5.08 -24.37 -3.43
CA SER A 113 -3.87 -24.47 -2.60
C SER A 113 -3.18 -23.13 -2.43
N ASP A 114 -3.12 -22.31 -3.47
CA ASP A 114 -2.52 -20.95 -3.39
C ASP A 114 -3.26 -20.06 -2.39
N VAL A 115 -4.59 -20.16 -2.35
CA VAL A 115 -5.42 -19.42 -1.40
C VAL A 115 -5.26 -19.96 0.02
N GLU A 116 -5.27 -21.29 0.17
CA GLU A 116 -5.14 -21.95 1.47
C GLU A 116 -3.76 -21.75 2.11
N GLU A 117 -2.71 -21.77 1.30
CA GLU A 117 -1.32 -21.56 1.71
C GLU A 117 -0.94 -20.09 1.89
N TRP A 118 -1.79 -19.16 1.50
CA TRP A 118 -1.50 -17.73 1.57
C TRP A 118 -1.03 -17.27 2.97
N PRO A 119 -1.63 -17.71 4.10
CA PRO A 119 -1.14 -17.38 5.43
C PRO A 119 0.31 -17.82 5.67
N MET A 120 0.67 -19.04 5.28
CA MET A 120 2.03 -19.54 5.39
C MET A 120 3.01 -18.72 4.54
N LYS A 121 2.60 -18.35 3.31
CA LYS A 121 3.39 -17.51 2.41
C LYS A 121 3.64 -16.11 3.02
N ILE A 122 2.66 -15.52 3.70
CA ILE A 122 2.81 -14.25 4.41
C ILE A 122 3.75 -14.38 5.60
N ASP A 123 3.60 -15.44 6.39
CA ASP A 123 4.47 -15.69 7.55
C ASP A 123 5.94 -15.85 7.17
N ALA A 124 6.20 -16.47 6.04
CA ALA A 124 7.53 -16.68 5.51
C ALA A 124 8.22 -15.42 4.93
N VAL A 125 7.48 -14.31 4.74
CA VAL A 125 8.06 -13.06 4.21
C VAL A 125 9.01 -12.44 5.22
N ASP A 126 10.23 -12.16 4.82
CA ASP A 126 11.22 -11.43 5.62
C ASP A 126 11.44 -9.98 5.12
N ALA A 127 12.19 -9.20 5.89
CA ALA A 127 12.48 -7.82 5.57
C ALA A 127 13.33 -7.68 4.29
N GLU A 128 14.21 -8.63 4.02
CA GLU A 128 15.07 -8.63 2.84
C GLU A 128 14.26 -8.79 1.56
N ALA A 129 13.33 -9.75 1.54
CA ALA A 129 12.41 -9.96 0.42
C ALA A 129 11.52 -8.73 0.17
N VAL A 130 10.99 -8.11 1.24
CA VAL A 130 10.22 -6.86 1.11
C VAL A 130 11.06 -5.75 0.50
N MET A 131 12.30 -5.56 0.97
CA MET A 131 13.16 -4.49 0.48
C MET A 131 13.68 -4.75 -0.93
N ALA A 132 13.90 -6.01 -1.33
CA ALA A 132 14.24 -6.37 -2.70
C ALA A 132 13.13 -5.94 -3.67
N VAL A 133 11.86 -6.24 -3.33
CA VAL A 133 10.68 -5.81 -4.11
C VAL A 133 10.54 -4.29 -4.09
N ALA A 134 10.72 -3.64 -2.93
CA ALA A 134 10.61 -2.20 -2.81
C ALA A 134 11.62 -1.48 -3.71
N ARG A 135 12.89 -1.86 -3.67
CA ARG A 135 13.93 -1.26 -4.49
C ARG A 135 13.71 -1.48 -5.99
N ARG A 136 13.11 -2.60 -6.37
CA ARG A 136 12.83 -2.91 -7.77
C ARG A 136 11.66 -2.12 -8.33
N TRP A 137 10.60 -1.91 -7.54
CA TRP A 137 9.31 -1.46 -8.06
C TRP A 137 8.85 -0.08 -7.57
N LEU A 138 9.43 0.45 -6.48
CA LEU A 138 9.11 1.79 -6.01
C LEU A 138 10.03 2.86 -6.59
N ASP A 139 10.55 2.63 -7.80
CA ASP A 139 11.21 3.68 -8.58
C ASP A 139 10.16 4.57 -9.24
N ARG A 140 10.25 5.88 -9.04
CA ARG A 140 9.31 6.83 -9.62
C ARG A 140 9.49 7.10 -11.12
N LYS A 141 10.60 6.68 -11.71
CA LYS A 141 10.86 6.91 -13.14
C LYS A 141 9.79 6.30 -14.06
N PRO A 142 9.33 5.04 -13.83
CA PRO A 142 8.24 4.46 -14.62
C PRO A 142 6.85 4.78 -14.05
N ALA A 143 6.74 5.59 -12.98
CA ALA A 143 5.47 5.89 -12.33
C ALA A 143 4.68 6.96 -13.09
N VAL A 144 3.35 6.87 -13.01
CA VAL A 144 2.43 7.91 -13.50
C VAL A 144 1.83 8.61 -12.29
N THR A 145 1.92 9.93 -12.25
CA THR A 145 1.28 10.76 -11.23
C THR A 145 0.13 11.52 -11.84
N GLY A 146 -1.05 11.41 -11.24
CA GLY A 146 -2.24 12.20 -11.58
C GLY A 146 -2.55 13.21 -10.47
N HIS A 147 -2.83 14.45 -10.82
CA HIS A 147 -3.26 15.48 -9.89
C HIS A 147 -4.73 15.80 -10.15
N LEU A 148 -5.54 15.78 -9.08
CA LEU A 148 -6.91 16.27 -9.11
C LEU A 148 -6.94 17.66 -8.46
N LEU A 149 -7.30 18.65 -9.25
CA LEU A 149 -7.45 20.03 -8.82
C LEU A 149 -8.93 20.37 -8.75
N PRO A 150 -9.35 21.25 -7.81
CA PRO A 150 -10.67 21.85 -7.87
C PRO A 150 -10.81 22.63 -9.19
N LEU A 151 -12.04 22.69 -9.71
CA LEU A 151 -12.32 23.63 -10.80
C LEU A 151 -12.12 25.05 -10.23
N GLU A 152 -11.38 25.88 -10.98
CA GLU A 152 -11.38 27.31 -10.70
C GLU A 152 -12.82 27.79 -10.87
N ASP A 153 -13.44 28.32 -9.81
CA ASP A 153 -14.72 28.98 -9.95
C ASP A 153 -14.52 30.10 -10.98
N GLU A 154 -15.18 30.02 -12.15
CA GLU A 154 -15.34 31.15 -13.01
C GLU A 154 -16.02 32.21 -12.15
N ALA A 155 -15.24 33.23 -11.76
CA ALA A 155 -15.72 34.32 -10.95
C ALA A 155 -16.90 34.97 -11.72
N ALA A 156 -18.09 34.77 -11.15
CA ALA A 156 -19.33 35.42 -11.62
C ALA A 156 -19.31 36.93 -11.32
#